data_5663a235c2fe999a86a16947793b1ae8
#
_entry.id   5663a235c2fe999a86a16947793b1ae8
#
_cell.length_a   1.000
_cell.length_b   1.000
_cell.length_c   1.000
_cell.angle_alpha   90.00
_cell.angle_beta   90.00
_cell.angle_gamma   90.00
#
_symmetry.space_group_name_H-M   'P 1'
#
loop_
_entity.id
_entity.type
_entity.pdbx_description
1 polymer ?
#
loop_
_entity_poly.entity_id
_entity_poly.type
_entity_poly.pdbx_seq_one_letter_code
_entity_poly.pdbx_strand_id
1 'polypeptide(L)'
;MLMFNRMKDLLAEEPVNKGRQLDVDIAKAEMVLLLPFIHCIIECTSDEDLCSGIPYLFDTIIGGPFSAPMYLFAMGICFVYSRRQTPELWLMRGVKLLGVFYLSNTCRFLIPYLIGYKISGDREHFLDPLFCRWLGSDVLMFAGMAIITIAVFRYLGLSDKTMLGIAALMTVSATLIGEVDTHSMLGNTFLGYFIGTDDATGYIVSDFPLLTWLIFPVAGYVFGKVHIRIRDKSAFYRIISLPAMLIPIIYFPIGLHFGWGMFGEGQNCYYHMMIWDVAVCLCLDVGMLGVWHLLSHYMSNSVKGMLYEVSNNITAIYCIHWVFVRTITNVIIYIKNGTQILPIWETMLLALVILIVSLLIAHYYKVLKAGFTARKTRA
;
A
#
# COMPACT_ATOMS: atom_id res chain seq x y z
N MET A 1 -27.19 -17.75 14.46
CA MET A 1 -28.39 -17.80 13.60
C MET A 1 -29.06 -16.43 13.47
N LEU A 2 -29.36 -15.70 14.54
CA LEU A 2 -29.98 -14.36 14.54
C LEU A 2 -29.13 -13.30 13.77
N MET A 3 -27.82 -13.28 13.95
CA MET A 3 -26.89 -12.36 13.26
C MET A 3 -26.86 -12.63 11.75
N PHE A 4 -26.88 -13.88 11.34
CA PHE A 4 -26.85 -14.28 9.93
C PHE A 4 -28.14 -13.93 9.18
N ASN A 5 -29.30 -14.04 9.85
CA ASN A 5 -30.59 -13.65 9.28
C ASN A 5 -30.66 -12.11 9.14
N ARG A 6 -30.25 -11.34 10.16
CA ARG A 6 -30.15 -9.87 10.06
C ARG A 6 -29.23 -9.41 8.94
N MET A 7 -28.13 -10.11 8.70
CA MET A 7 -27.21 -9.81 7.58
C MET A 7 -27.89 -9.98 6.21
N LYS A 8 -28.70 -11.01 6.02
CA LYS A 8 -29.42 -11.22 4.76
C LYS A 8 -30.40 -10.08 4.45
N ASP A 9 -31.07 -9.54 5.49
CA ASP A 9 -32.03 -8.45 5.33
C ASP A 9 -31.35 -7.12 4.93
N LEU A 10 -30.06 -6.97 5.28
CA LEU A 10 -29.25 -5.79 4.92
C LEU A 10 -28.72 -5.82 3.49
N LEU A 11 -28.76 -6.97 2.81
CA LEU A 11 -28.23 -7.13 1.46
C LEU A 11 -29.37 -7.14 0.43
N ALA A 12 -29.21 -6.33 -0.61
CA ALA A 12 -30.06 -6.37 -1.78
C ALA A 12 -29.64 -7.52 -2.73
N GLU A 13 -30.55 -8.03 -3.52
CA GLU A 13 -30.23 -8.97 -4.60
C GLU A 13 -29.40 -8.28 -5.69
N GLU A 14 -29.78 -7.04 -6.02
CA GLU A 14 -29.10 -6.21 -7.01
C GLU A 14 -28.23 -5.12 -6.36
N PRO A 15 -27.23 -4.59 -7.09
CA PRO A 15 -26.41 -3.48 -6.62
C PRO A 15 -27.23 -2.22 -6.34
N VAL A 16 -27.15 -1.70 -5.10
CA VAL A 16 -27.85 -0.48 -4.64
C VAL A 16 -26.90 0.69 -4.41
N ASN A 17 -25.64 0.43 -4.05
CA ASN A 17 -24.61 1.45 -3.83
C ASN A 17 -23.73 1.62 -5.07
N LYS A 18 -24.29 2.07 -6.19
CA LYS A 18 -23.56 2.19 -7.48
C LYS A 18 -22.68 3.44 -7.59
N GLY A 19 -22.83 4.37 -6.68
CA GLY A 19 -22.09 5.63 -6.68
C GLY A 19 -20.72 5.50 -6.02
N ARG A 20 -20.10 6.66 -5.83
CA ARG A 20 -18.85 6.79 -5.11
C ARG A 20 -19.02 6.45 -3.64
N GLN A 21 -18.03 5.79 -3.08
CA GLN A 21 -18.03 5.30 -1.70
C GLN A 21 -17.01 6.08 -0.88
N LEU A 22 -17.49 6.96 0.00
CA LEU A 22 -16.63 7.87 0.76
C LEU A 22 -15.76 7.13 1.78
N ASP A 23 -16.27 6.09 2.42
CA ASP A 23 -15.53 5.20 3.31
C ASP A 23 -14.29 4.60 2.63
N VAL A 24 -14.44 4.10 1.41
CA VAL A 24 -13.33 3.56 0.60
C VAL A 24 -12.38 4.67 0.15
N ASP A 25 -12.89 5.86 -0.16
CA ASP A 25 -12.05 6.99 -0.55
C ASP A 25 -11.22 7.51 0.62
N ILE A 26 -11.77 7.54 1.82
CA ILE A 26 -11.04 7.92 3.04
C ILE A 26 -9.91 6.91 3.29
N ALA A 27 -10.22 5.61 3.26
CA ALA A 27 -9.23 4.56 3.46
C ALA A 27 -8.03 4.68 2.51
N LYS A 28 -8.26 5.04 1.25
CA LYS A 28 -7.19 5.26 0.27
C LYS A 28 -6.45 6.59 0.47
N ALA A 29 -7.17 7.65 0.82
CA ALA A 29 -6.59 8.97 0.98
C ALA A 29 -5.72 9.07 2.23
N GLU A 30 -6.15 8.49 3.34
CA GLU A 30 -5.42 8.42 4.60
C GLU A 30 -4.01 7.92 4.37
N MET A 31 -3.91 6.79 3.70
CA MET A 31 -2.62 6.16 3.42
C MET A 31 -1.66 7.10 2.72
N VAL A 32 -2.10 7.70 1.63
CA VAL A 32 -1.27 8.59 0.82
C VAL A 32 -0.87 9.85 1.59
N LEU A 33 -1.71 10.31 2.50
CA LEU A 33 -1.39 11.46 3.35
C LEU A 33 -0.35 11.14 4.42
N LEU A 34 -0.30 9.89 4.89
CA LEU A 34 0.64 9.43 5.91
C LEU A 34 1.99 8.96 5.33
N LEU A 35 2.02 8.50 4.06
CA LEU A 35 3.24 7.97 3.43
C LEU A 35 4.48 8.87 3.54
N PRO A 36 4.42 10.19 3.29
CA PRO A 36 5.63 11.02 3.43
C PRO A 36 6.20 11.03 4.85
N PHE A 37 5.34 10.95 5.87
CA PHE A 37 5.79 10.87 7.27
C PHE A 37 6.44 9.53 7.57
N ILE A 38 5.79 8.42 7.19
CA ILE A 38 6.33 7.07 7.35
C ILE A 38 7.69 6.97 6.67
N HIS A 39 7.78 7.36 5.41
CA HIS A 39 8.99 7.18 4.63
C HIS A 39 10.13 8.13 5.01
N CYS A 40 9.84 9.37 5.41
CA CYS A 40 10.88 10.26 5.97
C CYS A 40 11.40 9.72 7.29
N ILE A 41 10.54 9.18 8.15
CA ILE A 41 10.94 8.58 9.43
C ILE A 41 11.85 7.38 9.18
N ILE A 42 11.46 6.43 8.32
CA ILE A 42 12.28 5.26 7.98
C ILE A 42 13.64 5.69 7.39
N GLU A 43 13.67 6.71 6.55
CA GLU A 43 14.90 7.13 5.87
C GLU A 43 15.82 8.03 6.71
N CYS A 44 15.27 8.79 7.67
CA CYS A 44 16.01 9.84 8.38
C CYS A 44 16.17 9.56 9.88
N THR A 45 15.70 8.43 10.39
CA THR A 45 15.82 8.09 11.82
C THR A 45 16.82 6.95 11.98
N SER A 46 17.59 6.96 13.08
CA SER A 46 18.49 5.85 13.40
C SER A 46 17.71 4.59 13.78
N ASP A 47 18.30 3.40 13.59
CA ASP A 47 17.66 2.13 13.97
C ASP A 47 17.33 2.10 15.48
N GLU A 48 18.15 2.72 16.32
CA GLU A 48 17.91 2.83 17.75
C GLU A 48 16.66 3.68 18.06
N ASP A 49 16.51 4.83 17.41
CA ASP A 49 15.37 5.72 17.59
C ASP A 49 14.07 5.16 16.98
N LEU A 50 14.16 4.30 15.95
CA LEU A 50 13.00 3.60 15.38
C LEU A 50 12.36 2.62 16.37
N CYS A 51 13.08 2.21 17.41
CA CYS A 51 12.57 1.27 18.42
C CYS A 51 11.67 1.92 19.48
N SER A 52 11.46 3.25 19.47
CA SER A 52 10.69 3.93 20.52
C SER A 52 9.99 5.20 20.06
N GLY A 53 9.03 5.67 20.85
CA GLY A 53 8.40 6.98 20.70
C GLY A 53 7.62 7.18 19.40
N ILE A 54 7.72 8.39 18.83
CA ILE A 54 7.03 8.79 17.60
C ILE A 54 7.53 7.98 16.39
N PRO A 55 8.86 7.79 16.18
CA PRO A 55 9.33 6.96 15.06
C PRO A 55 8.75 5.55 15.09
N TYR A 56 8.78 4.87 16.23
CA TYR A 56 8.19 3.54 16.39
C TYR A 56 6.70 3.51 16.06
N LEU A 57 5.93 4.51 16.51
CA LEU A 57 4.51 4.62 16.19
C LEU A 57 4.27 4.71 14.67
N PHE A 58 5.04 5.56 13.98
CA PHE A 58 4.87 5.75 12.54
C PHE A 58 5.41 4.58 11.71
N ASP A 59 6.53 3.98 12.08
CA ASP A 59 7.09 2.85 11.37
C ASP A 59 6.28 1.57 11.62
N THR A 60 6.19 1.14 12.86
CA THR A 60 5.68 -0.18 13.22
C THR A 60 4.15 -0.26 13.23
N ILE A 61 3.45 0.79 13.68
CA ILE A 61 1.99 0.75 13.85
C ILE A 61 1.29 1.35 12.62
N ILE A 62 1.58 2.60 12.29
CA ILE A 62 0.90 3.31 11.20
C ILE A 62 1.40 2.81 9.85
N GLY A 63 2.72 2.70 9.66
CA GLY A 63 3.36 2.19 8.46
C GLY A 63 3.16 0.70 8.24
N GLY A 64 2.94 -0.05 9.33
CA GLY A 64 2.64 -1.47 9.31
C GLY A 64 1.17 -1.77 8.99
N PRO A 65 0.40 -2.31 9.95
CA PRO A 65 -0.94 -2.88 9.71
C PRO A 65 -1.99 -1.88 9.21
N PHE A 66 -1.86 -0.59 9.54
CA PHE A 66 -2.81 0.44 9.06
C PHE A 66 -2.49 0.94 7.65
N SER A 67 -1.40 0.52 7.04
CA SER A 67 -0.87 1.06 5.80
C SER A 67 -1.23 0.23 4.57
N ALA A 68 -0.30 -0.56 4.08
CA ALA A 68 -0.45 -1.28 2.82
C ALA A 68 -1.63 -2.28 2.81
N PRO A 69 -1.96 -3.03 3.90
CA PRO A 69 -3.11 -3.92 3.91
C PRO A 69 -4.40 -3.20 3.54
N MET A 70 -4.71 -2.09 4.24
CA MET A 70 -5.91 -1.28 4.00
C MET A 70 -5.95 -0.72 2.58
N TYR A 71 -4.82 -0.19 2.08
CA TYR A 71 -4.74 0.34 0.72
C TYR A 71 -5.04 -0.73 -0.33
N LEU A 72 -4.45 -1.92 -0.18
CA LEU A 72 -4.61 -3.03 -1.12
C LEU A 72 -6.01 -3.63 -1.06
N PHE A 73 -6.58 -3.73 0.13
CA PHE A 73 -7.98 -4.14 0.33
C PHE A 73 -8.93 -3.14 -0.33
N ALA A 74 -8.76 -1.83 -0.09
CA ALA A 74 -9.54 -0.78 -0.73
C ALA A 74 -9.35 -0.74 -2.26
N MET A 75 -8.14 -1.04 -2.76
CA MET A 75 -7.88 -1.21 -4.19
C MET A 75 -8.74 -2.35 -4.76
N GLY A 76 -8.84 -3.48 -4.07
CA GLY A 76 -9.70 -4.60 -4.43
C GLY A 76 -11.18 -4.20 -4.53
N ILE A 77 -11.70 -3.47 -3.54
CA ILE A 77 -13.07 -2.95 -3.55
C ILE A 77 -13.30 -2.08 -4.80
N CYS A 78 -12.34 -1.24 -5.15
CA CYS A 78 -12.45 -0.33 -6.30
C CYS A 78 -12.62 -1.04 -7.66
N PHE A 79 -12.23 -2.31 -7.81
CA PHE A 79 -12.49 -3.07 -9.04
C PHE A 79 -13.99 -3.22 -9.29
N VAL A 80 -14.79 -3.43 -8.23
CA VAL A 80 -16.24 -3.59 -8.34
C VAL A 80 -16.92 -2.28 -8.75
N TYR A 81 -16.40 -1.14 -8.30
CA TYR A 81 -16.92 0.19 -8.62
C TYR A 81 -16.35 0.79 -9.90
N SER A 82 -15.41 0.10 -10.54
CA SER A 82 -14.81 0.56 -11.80
C SER A 82 -15.80 0.45 -12.95
N ARG A 83 -15.85 1.48 -13.81
CA ARG A 83 -16.60 1.43 -15.08
C ARG A 83 -15.96 0.49 -16.10
N ARG A 84 -14.67 0.15 -15.92
CA ARG A 84 -13.90 -0.71 -16.81
C ARG A 84 -13.75 -2.06 -16.14
N GLN A 85 -14.66 -2.99 -16.44
CA GLN A 85 -14.77 -4.28 -15.73
C GLN A 85 -14.36 -5.50 -16.57
N THR A 86 -13.79 -5.31 -17.76
CA THR A 86 -13.32 -6.45 -18.56
C THR A 86 -11.92 -6.87 -18.15
N PRO A 87 -11.63 -8.20 -18.15
CA PRO A 87 -10.30 -8.71 -17.77
C PRO A 87 -9.16 -8.11 -18.61
N GLU A 88 -9.37 -7.86 -19.91
CA GLU A 88 -8.37 -7.30 -20.81
C GLU A 88 -7.98 -5.87 -20.41
N LEU A 89 -8.97 -5.06 -20.00
CA LEU A 89 -8.73 -3.70 -19.53
C LEU A 89 -7.98 -3.69 -18.19
N TRP A 90 -8.25 -4.66 -17.33
CA TRP A 90 -7.49 -4.83 -16.07
C TRP A 90 -6.07 -5.29 -16.36
N LEU A 91 -5.88 -6.28 -17.23
CA LEU A 91 -4.56 -6.74 -17.66
C LEU A 91 -3.72 -5.55 -18.18
N MET A 92 -4.28 -4.76 -19.09
CA MET A 92 -3.61 -3.57 -19.63
C MET A 92 -3.29 -2.54 -18.53
N ARG A 93 -4.19 -2.36 -17.57
CA ARG A 93 -3.95 -1.47 -16.42
C ARG A 93 -2.79 -1.97 -15.54
N GLY A 94 -2.73 -3.26 -15.26
CA GLY A 94 -1.63 -3.87 -14.51
C GLY A 94 -0.29 -3.68 -15.22
N VAL A 95 -0.22 -3.99 -16.52
CA VAL A 95 1.01 -3.79 -17.33
C VAL A 95 1.45 -2.32 -17.34
N LYS A 96 0.50 -1.38 -17.49
CA LYS A 96 0.82 0.06 -17.41
C LYS A 96 1.36 0.45 -16.04
N LEU A 97 0.83 -0.15 -14.97
CA LEU A 97 1.29 0.14 -13.61
C LEU A 97 2.70 -0.38 -13.37
N LEU A 98 3.07 -1.55 -13.93
CA LEU A 98 4.46 -2.03 -13.94
C LEU A 98 5.39 -1.07 -14.69
N GLY A 99 4.95 -0.52 -15.82
CA GLY A 99 5.71 0.53 -16.52
C GLY A 99 5.90 1.79 -15.68
N VAL A 100 4.87 2.22 -14.93
CA VAL A 100 4.95 3.36 -13.99
C VAL A 100 5.91 3.05 -12.84
N PHE A 101 5.90 1.82 -12.31
CA PHE A 101 6.84 1.38 -11.29
C PHE A 101 8.30 1.55 -11.74
N TYR A 102 8.70 0.99 -12.89
CA TYR A 102 10.07 1.12 -13.38
C TYR A 102 10.46 2.57 -13.68
N LEU A 103 9.54 3.36 -14.22
CA LEU A 103 9.77 4.79 -14.42
C LEU A 103 9.97 5.51 -13.08
N SER A 104 9.13 5.22 -12.08
CA SER A 104 9.26 5.77 -10.74
C SER A 104 10.60 5.39 -10.10
N ASN A 105 11.00 4.11 -10.18
CA ASN A 105 12.28 3.65 -9.64
C ASN A 105 13.48 4.30 -10.35
N THR A 106 13.37 4.53 -11.66
CA THR A 106 14.38 5.28 -12.40
C THR A 106 14.53 6.71 -11.86
N CYS A 107 13.40 7.38 -11.58
CA CYS A 107 13.42 8.75 -11.07
C CYS A 107 13.84 8.84 -9.60
N ARG A 108 13.53 7.84 -8.76
CA ARG A 108 13.82 7.87 -7.32
C ARG A 108 15.16 7.23 -6.93
N PHE A 109 15.70 6.33 -7.75
CA PHE A 109 16.97 5.63 -7.48
C PHE A 109 18.02 5.87 -8.56
N LEU A 110 17.76 5.43 -9.81
CA LEU A 110 18.81 5.43 -10.85
C LEU A 110 19.39 6.81 -11.08
N ILE A 111 18.54 7.80 -11.36
CA ILE A 111 19.00 9.17 -11.67
C ILE A 111 19.65 9.83 -10.45
N PRO A 112 18.99 9.91 -9.26
CA PRO A 112 19.58 10.57 -8.10
C PRO A 112 20.88 9.92 -7.62
N TYR A 113 20.96 8.58 -7.60
CA TYR A 113 22.14 7.87 -7.14
C TYR A 113 23.34 8.03 -8.08
N LEU A 114 23.12 8.03 -9.41
CA LEU A 114 24.19 8.34 -10.36
C LEU A 114 24.71 9.78 -10.22
N ILE A 115 23.81 10.74 -9.95
CA ILE A 115 24.18 12.13 -9.67
C ILE A 115 24.94 12.21 -8.35
N GLY A 116 24.45 11.58 -7.30
CA GLY A 116 25.06 11.54 -5.97
C GLY A 116 26.50 10.96 -6.05
N TYR A 117 26.67 9.84 -6.73
CA TYR A 117 28.00 9.25 -6.97
C TYR A 117 28.93 10.21 -7.71
N LYS A 118 28.44 10.86 -8.77
CA LYS A 118 29.26 11.80 -9.55
C LYS A 118 29.73 13.00 -8.71
N ILE A 119 28.95 13.42 -7.72
CA ILE A 119 29.28 14.56 -6.86
C ILE A 119 30.20 14.14 -5.70
N SER A 120 29.91 13.01 -5.02
CA SER A 120 30.59 12.60 -3.79
C SER A 120 31.77 11.64 -4.05
N GLY A 121 31.72 10.85 -5.13
CA GLY A 121 32.63 9.73 -5.35
C GLY A 121 32.35 8.50 -4.47
N ASP A 122 31.35 8.54 -3.60
CA ASP A 122 31.01 7.47 -2.66
C ASP A 122 30.31 6.34 -3.40
N ARG A 123 31.07 5.29 -3.70
CA ARG A 123 30.59 4.11 -4.40
C ARG A 123 29.69 3.24 -3.51
N GLU A 124 30.10 3.05 -2.27
CA GLU A 124 29.44 2.15 -1.31
C GLU A 124 28.00 2.60 -1.06
N HIS A 125 27.80 3.90 -0.85
CA HIS A 125 26.46 4.45 -0.63
C HIS A 125 25.60 4.50 -1.90
N PHE A 126 26.19 4.84 -3.06
CA PHE A 126 25.40 5.14 -4.26
C PHE A 126 25.36 4.04 -5.31
N LEU A 127 26.49 3.35 -5.57
CA LEU A 127 26.54 2.39 -6.69
C LEU A 127 26.30 0.95 -6.27
N ASP A 128 26.83 0.54 -5.12
CA ASP A 128 26.75 -0.86 -4.72
C ASP A 128 25.28 -1.29 -4.45
N PRO A 129 24.39 -0.50 -3.80
CA PRO A 129 22.99 -0.84 -3.66
C PRO A 129 22.10 -0.47 -4.85
N LEU A 130 22.61 0.26 -5.86
CA LEU A 130 21.80 0.88 -6.91
C LEU A 130 20.95 -0.12 -7.68
N PHE A 131 21.53 -1.23 -8.08
CA PHE A 131 20.87 -2.20 -8.92
C PHE A 131 19.70 -2.89 -8.17
N CYS A 132 19.96 -3.30 -6.94
CA CYS A 132 18.95 -3.92 -6.08
C CYS A 132 17.79 -2.96 -5.77
N ARG A 133 18.11 -1.70 -5.44
CA ARG A 133 17.09 -0.67 -5.16
C ARG A 133 16.30 -0.29 -6.41
N TRP A 134 16.93 -0.21 -7.57
CA TRP A 134 16.25 0.13 -8.82
C TRP A 134 15.30 -0.98 -9.29
N LEU A 135 15.68 -2.25 -9.13
CA LEU A 135 14.86 -3.41 -9.48
C LEU A 135 14.07 -3.97 -8.28
N GLY A 136 14.34 -3.54 -7.06
CA GLY A 136 13.67 -4.02 -5.86
C GLY A 136 12.15 -3.83 -5.93
N SER A 137 11.40 -4.78 -5.36
CA SER A 137 9.95 -4.71 -5.30
C SER A 137 9.44 -3.56 -4.43
N ASP A 138 8.24 -3.10 -4.70
CA ASP A 138 7.48 -2.21 -3.82
C ASP A 138 5.96 -2.43 -4.01
N VAL A 139 5.15 -1.68 -3.26
CA VAL A 139 3.70 -1.78 -3.35
C VAL A 139 3.15 -1.50 -4.76
N LEU A 140 3.83 -0.70 -5.58
CA LEU A 140 3.39 -0.38 -6.94
C LEU A 140 3.65 -1.55 -7.91
N MET A 141 4.81 -2.22 -7.76
CA MET A 141 5.13 -3.48 -8.46
C MET A 141 4.09 -4.54 -8.11
N PHE A 142 3.90 -4.75 -6.81
CA PHE A 142 2.90 -5.69 -6.31
C PHE A 142 1.50 -5.37 -6.85
N ALA A 143 1.04 -4.12 -6.78
CA ALA A 143 -0.28 -3.72 -7.27
C ALA A 143 -0.44 -4.03 -8.77
N GLY A 144 0.59 -3.80 -9.58
CA GLY A 144 0.61 -4.18 -11.00
C GLY A 144 0.40 -5.68 -11.19
N MET A 145 1.18 -6.52 -10.47
CA MET A 145 1.06 -7.98 -10.52
C MET A 145 -0.28 -8.49 -9.99
N ALA A 146 -0.78 -7.93 -8.89
CA ALA A 146 -2.07 -8.30 -8.32
C ALA A 146 -3.23 -8.01 -9.29
N ILE A 147 -3.21 -6.85 -9.97
CA ILE A 147 -4.20 -6.52 -10.99
C ILE A 147 -4.16 -7.53 -12.15
N ILE A 148 -2.97 -7.90 -12.62
CA ILE A 148 -2.78 -8.91 -13.67
C ILE A 148 -3.34 -10.25 -13.21
N THR A 149 -2.99 -10.68 -12.00
CA THR A 149 -3.45 -11.97 -11.44
C THR A 149 -4.98 -12.02 -11.32
N ILE A 150 -5.61 -10.95 -10.79
CA ILE A 150 -7.08 -10.87 -10.70
C ILE A 150 -7.71 -10.86 -12.12
N ALA A 151 -7.10 -10.17 -13.08
CA ALA A 151 -7.56 -10.18 -14.47
C ALA A 151 -7.52 -11.59 -15.07
N VAL A 152 -6.44 -12.34 -14.83
CA VAL A 152 -6.30 -13.74 -15.26
C VAL A 152 -7.36 -14.63 -14.58
N PHE A 153 -7.57 -14.50 -13.27
CA PHE A 153 -8.61 -15.24 -12.57
C PHE A 153 -10.00 -15.00 -13.17
N ARG A 154 -10.27 -13.75 -13.51
CA ARG A 154 -11.54 -13.36 -14.15
C ARG A 154 -11.64 -13.85 -15.60
N TYR A 155 -10.56 -13.83 -16.36
CA TYR A 155 -10.50 -14.37 -17.71
C TYR A 155 -10.78 -15.88 -17.73
N LEU A 156 -10.24 -16.62 -16.74
CA LEU A 156 -10.48 -18.04 -16.55
C LEU A 156 -11.87 -18.37 -15.98
N GLY A 157 -12.70 -17.37 -15.69
CA GLY A 157 -14.05 -17.55 -15.16
C GLY A 157 -14.10 -18.10 -13.72
N LEU A 158 -13.03 -17.93 -12.93
CA LEU A 158 -12.99 -18.44 -11.57
C LEU A 158 -14.07 -17.79 -10.69
N SER A 159 -14.70 -18.59 -9.84
CA SER A 159 -15.64 -18.09 -8.85
C SER A 159 -14.94 -17.27 -7.77
N ASP A 160 -15.68 -16.37 -7.11
CA ASP A 160 -15.14 -15.55 -6.02
C ASP A 160 -14.57 -16.41 -4.89
N LYS A 161 -15.22 -17.52 -4.56
CA LYS A 161 -14.74 -18.48 -3.55
C LYS A 161 -13.43 -19.14 -3.98
N THR A 162 -13.32 -19.52 -5.26
CA THR A 162 -12.11 -20.11 -5.82
C THR A 162 -10.94 -19.12 -5.80
N MET A 163 -11.18 -17.85 -6.22
CA MET A 163 -10.16 -16.81 -6.18
C MET A 163 -9.65 -16.58 -4.76
N LEU A 164 -10.56 -16.47 -3.78
CA LEU A 164 -10.21 -16.30 -2.37
C LEU A 164 -9.46 -17.51 -1.83
N GLY A 165 -9.90 -18.74 -2.17
CA GLY A 165 -9.23 -19.99 -1.79
C GLY A 165 -7.81 -20.09 -2.35
N ILE A 166 -7.60 -19.72 -3.61
CA ILE A 166 -6.26 -19.70 -4.23
C ILE A 166 -5.37 -18.66 -3.52
N ALA A 167 -5.87 -17.44 -3.31
CA ALA A 167 -5.10 -16.41 -2.61
C ALA A 167 -4.74 -16.81 -1.17
N ALA A 168 -5.68 -17.42 -0.43
CA ALA A 168 -5.41 -17.95 0.90
C ALA A 168 -4.38 -19.07 0.88
N LEU A 169 -4.47 -20.00 -0.10
CA LEU A 169 -3.48 -21.06 -0.26
C LEU A 169 -2.09 -20.50 -0.58
N MET A 170 -2.01 -19.47 -1.41
CA MET A 170 -0.75 -18.77 -1.70
C MET A 170 -0.14 -18.18 -0.42
N THR A 171 -0.95 -17.52 0.42
CA THR A 171 -0.48 -16.97 1.70
C THR A 171 -0.02 -18.07 2.67
N VAL A 172 -0.75 -19.19 2.77
CA VAL A 172 -0.33 -20.35 3.57
C VAL A 172 0.99 -20.92 3.03
N SER A 173 1.12 -21.04 1.71
CA SER A 173 2.36 -21.52 1.08
C SER A 173 3.53 -20.60 1.38
N ALA A 174 3.34 -19.27 1.33
CA ALA A 174 4.37 -18.31 1.71
C ALA A 174 4.79 -18.47 3.17
N THR A 175 3.82 -18.65 4.09
CA THR A 175 4.09 -18.90 5.52
C THR A 175 4.91 -20.19 5.72
N LEU A 176 4.64 -21.24 4.95
CA LEU A 176 5.34 -22.54 5.08
C LEU A 176 6.72 -22.54 4.41
N ILE A 177 6.89 -21.81 3.31
CA ILE A 177 8.17 -21.69 2.60
C ILE A 177 9.13 -20.80 3.40
N GLY A 178 8.62 -19.73 4.02
CA GLY A 178 9.45 -18.72 4.69
C GLY A 178 10.27 -17.90 3.67
N GLU A 179 11.42 -17.43 4.12
CA GLU A 179 12.37 -16.68 3.29
C GLU A 179 13.34 -17.61 2.57
N VAL A 180 13.66 -17.29 1.33
CA VAL A 180 14.54 -18.07 0.46
C VAL A 180 15.73 -17.22 0.04
N ASP A 181 16.95 -17.76 0.18
CA ASP A 181 18.14 -17.17 -0.41
C ASP A 181 18.62 -18.05 -1.60
N THR A 182 18.64 -17.45 -2.79
CA THR A 182 19.14 -18.12 -4.01
C THR A 182 20.65 -17.98 -4.17
N HIS A 183 21.34 -17.34 -3.23
CA HIS A 183 22.75 -16.98 -3.31
C HIS A 183 23.11 -16.16 -4.56
N SER A 184 22.14 -15.51 -5.16
CA SER A 184 22.27 -14.68 -6.35
C SER A 184 21.45 -13.41 -6.19
N MET A 185 22.10 -12.26 -6.28
CA MET A 185 21.42 -10.95 -6.21
C MET A 185 20.27 -10.84 -7.19
N LEU A 186 20.45 -11.23 -8.45
CA LEU A 186 19.39 -11.25 -9.44
C LEU A 186 18.31 -12.26 -9.10
N GLY A 187 18.69 -13.46 -8.66
CA GLY A 187 17.77 -14.52 -8.24
C GLY A 187 16.87 -14.02 -7.12
N ASN A 188 17.44 -13.46 -6.06
CA ASN A 188 16.69 -12.93 -4.91
C ASN A 188 15.80 -11.76 -5.31
N THR A 189 16.28 -10.83 -6.15
CA THR A 189 15.48 -9.70 -6.62
C THR A 189 14.22 -10.16 -7.37
N PHE A 190 14.36 -11.07 -8.36
CA PHE A 190 13.23 -11.50 -9.16
C PHE A 190 12.32 -12.50 -8.42
N LEU A 191 12.89 -13.39 -7.61
CA LEU A 191 12.11 -14.30 -6.78
C LEU A 191 11.34 -13.53 -5.70
N GLY A 192 11.93 -12.46 -5.17
CA GLY A 192 11.34 -11.56 -4.18
C GLY A 192 10.04 -10.87 -4.61
N TYR A 193 9.74 -10.83 -5.91
CA TYR A 193 8.43 -10.37 -6.38
C TYR A 193 7.30 -11.36 -6.06
N PHE A 194 7.62 -12.63 -5.85
CA PHE A 194 6.65 -13.69 -5.68
C PHE A 194 6.62 -14.25 -4.26
N ILE A 195 7.80 -14.49 -3.68
CA ILE A 195 7.97 -15.04 -2.32
C ILE A 195 8.96 -14.19 -1.54
N GLY A 196 8.98 -14.34 -0.22
CA GLY A 196 9.97 -13.69 0.64
C GLY A 196 11.38 -14.15 0.30
N THR A 197 12.29 -13.21 0.10
CA THR A 197 13.73 -13.50 -0.06
C THR A 197 14.52 -12.74 0.99
N ASP A 198 15.54 -13.39 1.52
CA ASP A 198 16.54 -12.78 2.38
C ASP A 198 17.90 -12.83 1.70
N ASP A 199 18.74 -11.84 1.96
CA ASP A 199 20.10 -11.76 1.46
C ASP A 199 21.02 -11.24 2.57
N ALA A 200 22.08 -11.99 2.83
CA ALA A 200 23.10 -11.64 3.80
C ALA A 200 23.77 -10.28 3.57
N THR A 201 23.67 -9.71 2.36
CA THR A 201 24.17 -8.36 2.04
C THR A 201 23.26 -7.24 2.50
N GLY A 202 22.01 -7.52 2.86
CA GLY A 202 21.02 -6.54 3.30
C GLY A 202 20.54 -5.55 2.21
N TYR A 203 20.97 -5.71 0.95
CA TYR A 203 20.58 -4.82 -0.15
C TYR A 203 19.27 -5.21 -0.83
N ILE A 204 18.84 -6.44 -0.68
CA ILE A 204 17.67 -6.97 -1.37
C ILE A 204 16.56 -7.15 -0.34
N VAL A 205 15.55 -6.33 -0.49
CA VAL A 205 14.31 -6.45 0.29
C VAL A 205 13.21 -6.87 -0.65
N SER A 206 12.54 -7.98 -0.35
CA SER A 206 11.36 -8.40 -1.07
C SER A 206 10.12 -7.78 -0.43
N ASP A 207 9.89 -6.50 -0.72
CA ASP A 207 8.70 -5.81 -0.25
C ASP A 207 7.47 -6.33 -0.99
N PHE A 208 6.43 -6.71 -0.27
CA PHE A 208 5.14 -7.10 -0.82
C PHE A 208 5.17 -8.31 -1.79
N PRO A 209 5.76 -9.47 -1.44
CA PRO A 209 5.78 -10.64 -2.30
C PRO A 209 4.36 -11.12 -2.62
N LEU A 210 4.12 -11.50 -3.89
CA LEU A 210 2.78 -11.79 -4.41
C LEU A 210 2.04 -12.87 -3.60
N LEU A 211 2.74 -13.92 -3.16
CA LEU A 211 2.14 -15.03 -2.44
C LEU A 211 1.54 -14.58 -1.11
N THR A 212 2.23 -13.72 -0.38
CA THR A 212 1.75 -13.22 0.91
C THR A 212 0.62 -12.20 0.74
N TRP A 213 0.78 -11.28 -0.20
CA TRP A 213 -0.03 -10.06 -0.24
C TRP A 213 -1.26 -10.12 -1.16
N LEU A 214 -1.36 -11.09 -2.09
CA LEU A 214 -2.46 -11.17 -3.05
C LEU A 214 -3.85 -11.31 -2.37
N ILE A 215 -3.88 -11.85 -1.18
CA ILE A 215 -5.12 -12.06 -0.44
C ILE A 215 -5.85 -10.73 -0.13
N PHE A 216 -5.14 -9.62 0.13
CA PHE A 216 -5.75 -8.33 0.43
C PHE A 216 -6.60 -7.79 -0.73
N PRO A 217 -6.07 -7.61 -1.96
CA PRO A 217 -6.90 -7.12 -3.06
C PRO A 217 -7.95 -8.13 -3.52
N VAL A 218 -7.72 -9.44 -3.38
CA VAL A 218 -8.74 -10.47 -3.69
C VAL A 218 -9.86 -10.43 -2.65
N ALA A 219 -9.55 -10.37 -1.36
CA ALA A 219 -10.56 -10.21 -0.30
C ALA A 219 -11.33 -8.90 -0.44
N GLY A 220 -10.63 -7.80 -0.75
CA GLY A 220 -11.24 -6.51 -1.06
C GLY A 220 -12.20 -6.57 -2.24
N TYR A 221 -11.83 -7.27 -3.33
CA TYR A 221 -12.70 -7.49 -4.48
C TYR A 221 -13.97 -8.27 -4.12
N VAL A 222 -13.82 -9.36 -3.36
CA VAL A 222 -14.97 -10.16 -2.89
C VAL A 222 -15.84 -9.34 -1.93
N PHE A 223 -15.23 -8.62 -0.99
CA PHE A 223 -15.94 -7.72 -0.09
C PHE A 223 -16.68 -6.60 -0.86
N GLY A 224 -16.08 -6.05 -1.89
CA GLY A 224 -16.68 -5.03 -2.75
C GLY A 224 -17.98 -5.49 -3.40
N LYS A 225 -18.10 -6.78 -3.78
CA LYS A 225 -19.33 -7.38 -4.29
C LYS A 225 -20.46 -7.48 -3.25
N VAL A 226 -20.10 -7.62 -1.99
CA VAL A 226 -21.05 -7.53 -0.88
C VAL A 226 -21.38 -6.06 -0.63
N HIS A 227 -20.37 -5.21 -0.55
CA HIS A 227 -20.46 -3.81 -0.21
C HIS A 227 -21.38 -3.01 -1.16
N ILE A 228 -21.36 -3.29 -2.46
CA ILE A 228 -22.22 -2.63 -3.45
C ILE A 228 -23.71 -2.98 -3.28
N ARG A 229 -24.00 -4.05 -2.56
CA ARG A 229 -25.37 -4.57 -2.30
C ARG A 229 -25.92 -4.19 -0.92
N ILE A 230 -25.16 -3.51 -0.08
CA ILE A 230 -25.60 -3.12 1.27
C ILE A 230 -26.67 -2.04 1.17
N ARG A 231 -27.85 -2.30 1.75
CA ARG A 231 -28.97 -1.35 1.82
C ARG A 231 -28.75 -0.28 2.88
N ASP A 232 -28.33 -0.70 4.07
CA ASP A 232 -28.02 0.17 5.22
C ASP A 232 -26.57 -0.10 5.68
N LYS A 233 -25.66 0.78 5.27
CA LYS A 233 -24.25 0.69 5.63
C LYS A 233 -24.02 0.87 7.13
N SER A 234 -24.76 1.76 7.78
CA SER A 234 -24.58 2.02 9.21
C SER A 234 -24.96 0.80 10.04
N ALA A 235 -26.05 0.11 9.69
CA ALA A 235 -26.44 -1.14 10.34
C ALA A 235 -25.46 -2.26 10.02
N PHE A 236 -25.01 -2.36 8.77
CA PHE A 236 -24.05 -3.35 8.33
C PHE A 236 -22.71 -3.23 9.09
N TYR A 237 -22.11 -2.04 9.11
CA TYR A 237 -20.84 -1.81 9.78
C TYR A 237 -20.92 -2.01 11.30
N ARG A 238 -22.03 -1.65 11.95
CA ARG A 238 -22.24 -1.96 13.38
C ARG A 238 -22.17 -3.46 13.67
N ILE A 239 -22.67 -4.29 12.75
CA ILE A 239 -22.68 -5.74 12.93
C ILE A 239 -21.32 -6.38 12.63
N ILE A 240 -20.59 -5.87 11.61
CA ILE A 240 -19.35 -6.51 11.13
C ILE A 240 -18.11 -5.85 11.70
N SER A 241 -18.04 -4.52 11.70
CA SER A 241 -16.80 -3.81 12.03
C SER A 241 -16.47 -3.86 13.52
N LEU A 242 -17.48 -3.83 14.41
CA LEU A 242 -17.21 -3.94 15.84
C LEU A 242 -16.56 -5.29 16.22
N PRO A 243 -17.10 -6.46 15.83
CA PRO A 243 -16.43 -7.73 16.10
C PRO A 243 -15.07 -7.85 15.39
N ALA A 244 -14.94 -7.33 14.16
CA ALA A 244 -13.69 -7.35 13.43
C ALA A 244 -12.60 -6.55 14.14
N MET A 245 -12.91 -5.39 14.71
CA MET A 245 -11.95 -4.56 15.45
C MET A 245 -11.47 -5.18 16.77
N LEU A 246 -12.26 -6.08 17.39
CA LEU A 246 -11.83 -6.74 18.62
C LEU A 246 -10.59 -7.62 18.40
N ILE A 247 -10.42 -8.20 17.22
CA ILE A 247 -9.30 -9.07 16.89
C ILE A 247 -7.98 -8.31 16.90
N PRO A 248 -7.77 -7.24 16.11
CA PRO A 248 -6.53 -6.46 16.16
C PRO A 248 -6.33 -5.75 17.51
N ILE A 249 -7.38 -5.28 18.18
CA ILE A 249 -7.28 -4.67 19.52
C ILE A 249 -6.67 -5.65 20.54
N ILE A 250 -6.94 -6.94 20.42
CA ILE A 250 -6.36 -7.97 21.29
C ILE A 250 -4.98 -8.39 20.78
N TYR A 251 -4.86 -8.63 19.48
CA TYR A 251 -3.64 -9.18 18.88
C TYR A 251 -2.46 -8.21 18.93
N PHE A 252 -2.66 -6.92 18.64
CA PHE A 252 -1.54 -5.97 18.54
C PHE A 252 -0.81 -5.78 19.86
N PRO A 253 -1.45 -5.53 21.02
CA PRO A 253 -0.73 -5.45 22.28
C PRO A 253 0.05 -6.71 22.63
N ILE A 254 -0.49 -7.89 22.31
CA ILE A 254 0.17 -9.18 22.54
C ILE A 254 1.37 -9.32 21.58
N GLY A 255 1.18 -9.08 20.30
CA GLY A 255 2.23 -9.16 19.27
C GLY A 255 3.38 -8.20 19.58
N LEU A 256 3.06 -6.95 19.94
CA LEU A 256 4.05 -5.93 20.32
C LEU A 256 4.82 -6.31 21.61
N HIS A 257 4.12 -6.86 22.62
CA HIS A 257 4.73 -7.23 23.88
C HIS A 257 5.70 -8.42 23.74
N PHE A 258 5.36 -9.38 22.90
CA PHE A 258 6.16 -10.60 22.73
C PHE A 258 7.07 -10.57 21.48
N GLY A 259 7.07 -9.51 20.70
CA GLY A 259 7.78 -9.45 19.40
C GLY A 259 7.31 -10.55 18.45
N TRP A 260 5.99 -10.70 18.26
CA TRP A 260 5.41 -11.85 17.60
C TRP A 260 4.77 -11.51 16.26
N GLY A 261 4.89 -12.43 15.29
CA GLY A 261 4.34 -12.27 13.95
C GLY A 261 4.92 -11.06 13.23
N MET A 262 4.07 -10.20 12.67
CA MET A 262 4.50 -8.98 11.97
C MET A 262 5.26 -7.96 12.86
N PHE A 263 5.24 -8.12 14.18
CA PHE A 263 5.95 -7.31 15.15
C PHE A 263 7.24 -8.00 15.66
N GLY A 264 7.68 -9.07 14.97
CA GLY A 264 8.93 -9.76 15.28
C GLY A 264 10.16 -8.91 14.98
N GLU A 265 11.32 -9.39 15.45
CA GLU A 265 12.59 -8.74 15.15
C GLU A 265 12.97 -8.97 13.67
N GLY A 266 13.40 -7.89 13.01
CA GLY A 266 13.83 -7.91 11.61
C GLY A 266 12.89 -7.16 10.66
N GLN A 267 13.48 -6.51 9.67
CA GLN A 267 12.75 -5.66 8.70
C GLN A 267 11.74 -6.46 7.86
N ASN A 268 11.96 -7.75 7.70
CA ASN A 268 11.15 -8.57 6.81
C ASN A 268 9.84 -9.08 7.45
N CYS A 269 9.70 -9.08 8.78
CA CYS A 269 8.52 -9.65 9.46
C CYS A 269 7.21 -9.06 8.98
N TYR A 270 7.14 -7.75 8.74
CA TYR A 270 5.98 -7.10 8.19
C TYR A 270 5.72 -7.45 6.71
N TYR A 271 6.76 -7.48 5.88
CA TYR A 271 6.60 -7.79 4.45
C TYR A 271 6.32 -9.26 4.19
N HIS A 272 6.80 -10.14 5.07
CA HIS A 272 6.63 -11.59 4.97
C HIS A 272 5.63 -12.14 6.01
N MET A 273 4.54 -11.39 6.24
CA MET A 273 3.49 -11.72 7.20
C MET A 273 3.06 -13.18 7.11
N MET A 274 2.86 -13.80 8.27
CA MET A 274 2.27 -15.13 8.38
C MET A 274 0.74 -15.05 8.19
N ILE A 275 0.11 -16.20 7.90
CA ILE A 275 -1.33 -16.25 7.60
C ILE A 275 -2.21 -15.65 8.71
N TRP A 276 -1.82 -15.76 9.97
CA TRP A 276 -2.59 -15.17 11.08
C TRP A 276 -2.45 -13.63 11.13
N ASP A 277 -1.26 -13.07 10.81
CA ASP A 277 -1.07 -11.63 10.70
C ASP A 277 -1.96 -11.05 9.60
N VAL A 278 -1.98 -11.74 8.46
CA VAL A 278 -2.84 -11.40 7.32
C VAL A 278 -4.32 -11.44 7.71
N ALA A 279 -4.76 -12.46 8.45
CA ALA A 279 -6.14 -12.56 8.92
C ALA A 279 -6.50 -11.41 9.88
N VAL A 280 -5.58 -11.03 10.76
CA VAL A 280 -5.76 -9.88 11.68
C VAL A 280 -5.83 -8.57 10.92
N CYS A 281 -4.95 -8.35 9.93
CA CYS A 281 -5.00 -7.17 9.07
C CYS A 281 -6.30 -7.08 8.27
N LEU A 282 -6.82 -8.18 7.71
CA LEU A 282 -8.12 -8.19 7.03
C LEU A 282 -9.28 -7.84 7.98
N CYS A 283 -9.20 -8.26 9.24
CA CYS A 283 -10.16 -7.85 10.26
C CYS A 283 -10.05 -6.35 10.56
N LEU A 284 -8.83 -5.82 10.65
CA LEU A 284 -8.58 -4.39 10.80
C LEU A 284 -9.15 -3.60 9.63
N ASP A 285 -8.91 -4.03 8.39
CA ASP A 285 -9.39 -3.38 7.18
C ASP A 285 -10.91 -3.24 7.15
N VAL A 286 -11.63 -4.32 7.48
CA VAL A 286 -13.10 -4.30 7.59
C VAL A 286 -13.57 -3.42 8.75
N GLY A 287 -12.86 -3.47 9.88
CA GLY A 287 -13.13 -2.64 11.04
C GLY A 287 -12.98 -1.15 10.73
N MET A 288 -11.87 -0.78 10.12
CA MET A 288 -11.54 0.61 9.77
C MET A 288 -12.49 1.20 8.72
N LEU A 289 -12.98 0.42 7.75
CA LEU A 289 -14.03 0.90 6.84
C LEU A 289 -15.28 1.36 7.60
N GLY A 290 -15.66 0.65 8.67
CA GLY A 290 -16.77 1.08 9.54
C GLY A 290 -16.46 2.36 10.32
N VAL A 291 -15.23 2.52 10.81
CA VAL A 291 -14.75 3.75 11.44
C VAL A 291 -14.80 4.92 10.45
N TRP A 292 -14.29 4.74 9.24
CA TRP A 292 -14.34 5.76 8.18
C TRP A 292 -15.76 6.09 7.75
N HIS A 293 -16.64 5.08 7.67
CA HIS A 293 -18.04 5.33 7.41
C HIS A 293 -18.66 6.21 8.50
N LEU A 294 -18.44 5.90 9.78
CA LEU A 294 -18.92 6.69 10.91
C LEU A 294 -18.38 8.12 10.88
N LEU A 295 -17.06 8.29 10.75
CA LEU A 295 -16.42 9.61 10.73
C LEU A 295 -16.85 10.45 9.52
N SER A 296 -17.18 9.82 8.40
CA SER A 296 -17.64 10.51 7.20
C SER A 296 -18.90 11.35 7.41
N HIS A 297 -19.73 11.01 8.39
CA HIS A 297 -20.95 11.77 8.72
C HIS A 297 -20.64 13.13 9.37
N TYR A 298 -19.51 13.25 10.05
CA TYR A 298 -19.08 14.47 10.75
C TYR A 298 -18.16 15.36 9.90
N MET A 299 -17.72 14.90 8.74
CA MET A 299 -16.81 15.64 7.86
C MET A 299 -17.54 16.73 7.07
N SER A 300 -16.93 17.92 6.96
CA SER A 300 -17.42 18.99 6.08
C SER A 300 -17.29 18.61 4.60
N ASN A 301 -18.06 19.26 3.74
CA ASN A 301 -17.99 19.03 2.29
C ASN A 301 -16.61 19.37 1.71
N SER A 302 -15.91 20.36 2.27
CA SER A 302 -14.53 20.69 1.88
C SER A 302 -13.57 19.55 2.16
N VAL A 303 -13.63 18.94 3.35
CA VAL A 303 -12.80 17.79 3.72
C VAL A 303 -13.11 16.60 2.81
N LYS A 304 -14.39 16.30 2.59
CA LYS A 304 -14.82 15.24 1.65
C LYS A 304 -14.27 15.48 0.24
N GLY A 305 -14.31 16.72 -0.24
CA GLY A 305 -13.76 17.12 -1.54
C GLY A 305 -12.25 16.92 -1.64
N MET A 306 -11.50 17.30 -0.60
CA MET A 306 -10.05 17.10 -0.52
C MET A 306 -9.70 15.61 -0.52
N LEU A 307 -10.33 14.79 0.33
CA LEU A 307 -10.11 13.35 0.38
C LEU A 307 -10.46 12.67 -0.95
N TYR A 308 -11.52 13.15 -1.61
CA TYR A 308 -11.86 12.73 -2.97
C TYR A 308 -10.73 13.01 -3.97
N GLU A 309 -10.15 14.19 -3.92
CA GLU A 309 -9.08 14.57 -4.83
C GLU A 309 -7.81 13.73 -4.59
N VAL A 310 -7.42 13.57 -3.34
CA VAL A 310 -6.29 12.73 -2.93
C VAL A 310 -6.51 11.29 -3.40
N SER A 311 -7.67 10.71 -3.09
CA SER A 311 -8.03 9.33 -3.48
C SER A 311 -7.98 9.09 -4.99
N ASN A 312 -8.25 10.11 -5.82
CA ASN A 312 -8.13 9.98 -7.27
C ASN A 312 -6.72 10.11 -7.83
N ASN A 313 -5.82 10.76 -7.09
CA ASN A 313 -4.47 11.05 -7.55
C ASN A 313 -3.39 10.20 -6.85
N ILE A 314 -3.77 9.13 -6.17
CA ILE A 314 -2.90 8.29 -5.35
C ILE A 314 -1.60 7.93 -6.04
N THR A 315 -1.65 7.34 -7.24
CA THR A 315 -0.44 6.91 -7.96
C THR A 315 0.50 8.07 -8.26
N ALA A 316 -0.03 9.24 -8.63
CA ALA A 316 0.79 10.41 -8.88
C ALA A 316 1.45 10.92 -7.59
N ILE A 317 0.67 11.05 -6.51
CA ILE A 317 1.19 11.49 -5.20
C ILE A 317 2.24 10.50 -4.70
N TYR A 318 1.97 9.18 -4.82
CA TYR A 318 2.90 8.12 -4.46
C TYR A 318 4.23 8.23 -5.20
N CYS A 319 4.23 8.38 -6.53
CA CYS A 319 5.47 8.50 -7.29
C CYS A 319 6.21 9.81 -6.95
N ILE A 320 5.51 10.92 -6.83
CA ILE A 320 6.11 12.23 -6.58
C ILE A 320 6.77 12.29 -5.21
N HIS A 321 6.07 11.86 -4.13
CA HIS A 321 6.64 11.94 -2.79
C HIS A 321 7.90 11.07 -2.66
N TRP A 322 7.91 9.86 -3.25
CA TRP A 322 9.08 8.99 -3.23
C TRP A 322 10.29 9.58 -3.94
N VAL A 323 10.08 10.26 -5.08
CA VAL A 323 11.18 10.97 -5.76
C VAL A 323 11.77 12.04 -4.85
N PHE A 324 10.92 12.82 -4.14
CA PHE A 324 11.40 13.83 -3.21
C PHE A 324 12.07 13.21 -1.98
N VAL A 325 11.45 12.23 -1.34
CA VAL A 325 12.05 11.54 -0.18
C VAL A 325 13.45 11.07 -0.56
N ARG A 326 13.60 10.21 -1.55
CA ARG A 326 14.90 9.62 -1.92
C ARG A 326 15.93 10.64 -2.40
N THR A 327 15.53 11.64 -3.18
CA THR A 327 16.46 12.67 -3.64
C THR A 327 16.93 13.56 -2.49
N ILE A 328 16.03 13.97 -1.61
CA ILE A 328 16.40 14.88 -0.52
C ILE A 328 17.18 14.14 0.55
N THR A 329 16.73 12.99 1.04
CA THR A 329 17.36 12.29 2.15
C THR A 329 18.66 11.61 1.73
N ASN A 330 18.62 10.78 0.69
CA ASN A 330 19.74 9.92 0.32
C ASN A 330 20.79 10.62 -0.57
N VAL A 331 20.47 11.78 -1.17
CA VAL A 331 21.42 12.52 -1.99
C VAL A 331 21.78 13.85 -1.33
N ILE A 332 20.82 14.76 -1.17
CA ILE A 332 21.13 16.13 -0.74
C ILE A 332 21.61 16.15 0.72
N ILE A 333 20.85 15.54 1.64
CA ILE A 333 21.20 15.53 3.08
C ILE A 333 22.46 14.70 3.30
N TYR A 334 22.56 13.53 2.68
CA TYR A 334 23.74 12.66 2.78
C TYR A 334 25.01 13.35 2.31
N ILE A 335 25.02 13.96 1.12
CA ILE A 335 26.21 14.67 0.59
C ILE A 335 26.60 15.84 1.50
N LYS A 336 25.60 16.54 2.07
CA LYS A 336 25.86 17.71 2.93
C LYS A 336 26.38 17.30 4.31
N ASN A 337 25.83 16.27 4.92
CA ASN A 337 26.04 15.94 6.34
C ASN A 337 26.89 14.67 6.54
N GLY A 338 27.19 13.88 5.50
CA GLY A 338 27.80 12.57 5.61
C GLY A 338 26.87 11.49 6.18
N THR A 339 25.62 11.84 6.46
CA THR A 339 24.57 10.94 6.94
C THR A 339 23.20 11.45 6.52
N GLN A 340 22.24 10.56 6.41
CA GLN A 340 20.84 10.90 6.14
C GLN A 340 20.02 11.09 7.43
N ILE A 341 20.60 10.81 8.60
CA ILE A 341 19.91 10.90 9.90
C ILE A 341 19.65 12.35 10.28
N LEU A 342 18.45 12.65 10.69
CA LEU A 342 17.97 13.96 11.12
C LEU A 342 17.27 13.87 12.49
N PRO A 343 17.27 14.97 13.27
CA PRO A 343 16.39 15.07 14.43
C PRO A 343 14.92 14.86 14.04
N ILE A 344 14.14 14.24 14.91
CA ILE A 344 12.72 13.89 14.60
C ILE A 344 11.87 15.06 14.16
N TRP A 345 12.06 16.24 14.74
CA TRP A 345 11.29 17.43 14.38
C TRP A 345 11.62 17.95 12.96
N GLU A 346 12.90 17.83 12.51
CA GLU A 346 13.31 18.15 11.13
C GLU A 346 12.74 17.12 10.15
N THR A 347 12.77 15.85 10.53
CA THR A 347 12.17 14.75 9.75
C THR A 347 10.67 14.97 9.54
N MET A 348 9.94 15.32 10.60
CA MET A 348 8.51 15.61 10.52
C MET A 348 8.20 16.87 9.68
N LEU A 349 9.02 17.92 9.79
CA LEU A 349 8.88 19.11 8.97
C LEU A 349 9.17 18.80 7.50
N LEU A 350 10.22 18.04 7.21
CA LEU A 350 10.54 17.58 5.86
C LEU A 350 9.38 16.78 5.26
N ALA A 351 8.83 15.85 6.00
CA ALA A 351 7.68 15.04 5.60
C ALA A 351 6.46 15.91 5.24
N LEU A 352 6.17 16.93 6.08
CA LEU A 352 5.07 17.86 5.83
C LEU A 352 5.29 18.69 4.55
N VAL A 353 6.50 19.17 4.33
CA VAL A 353 6.86 19.91 3.11
C VAL A 353 6.72 19.00 1.88
N ILE A 354 7.24 17.77 1.94
CA ILE A 354 7.12 16.80 0.84
C ILE A 354 5.64 16.48 0.56
N LEU A 355 4.81 16.31 1.60
CA LEU A 355 3.38 16.09 1.43
C LEU A 355 2.73 17.24 0.66
N ILE A 356 2.92 18.47 1.14
CA ILE A 356 2.32 19.68 0.52
C ILE A 356 2.75 19.81 -0.94
N VAL A 357 4.05 19.68 -1.21
CA VAL A 357 4.60 19.78 -2.57
C VAL A 357 4.03 18.68 -3.47
N SER A 358 3.95 17.44 -2.96
CA SER A 358 3.41 16.30 -3.72
C SER A 358 1.93 16.50 -4.07
N LEU A 359 1.13 17.00 -3.13
CA LEU A 359 -0.29 17.32 -3.37
C LEU A 359 -0.46 18.43 -4.40
N LEU A 360 0.33 19.50 -4.32
CA LEU A 360 0.30 20.61 -5.27
C LEU A 360 0.68 20.14 -6.68
N ILE A 361 1.78 19.42 -6.83
CA ILE A 361 2.22 18.90 -8.15
C ILE A 361 1.17 17.98 -8.74
N ALA A 362 0.62 17.06 -7.94
CA ALA A 362 -0.42 16.13 -8.41
C ALA A 362 -1.70 16.87 -8.85
N HIS A 363 -2.09 17.92 -8.14
CA HIS A 363 -3.21 18.79 -8.51
C HIS A 363 -2.96 19.50 -9.85
N TYR A 364 -1.83 20.19 -10.00
CA TYR A 364 -1.50 20.90 -11.23
C TYR A 364 -1.33 19.97 -12.44
N TYR A 365 -0.73 18.79 -12.25
CA TYR A 365 -0.63 17.77 -13.29
C TYR A 365 -2.01 17.37 -13.83
N LYS A 366 -2.98 17.18 -12.94
CA LYS A 366 -4.35 16.85 -13.32
C LYS A 366 -5.01 17.97 -14.13
N VAL A 367 -4.85 19.22 -13.71
CA VAL A 367 -5.39 20.39 -14.40
C VAL A 367 -4.81 20.52 -15.81
N LEU A 368 -3.49 20.40 -15.95
CA LEU A 368 -2.82 20.41 -17.25
C LEU A 368 -3.30 19.30 -18.17
N LYS A 369 -3.38 18.05 -17.64
CA LYS A 369 -3.87 16.90 -18.40
C LYS A 369 -5.30 17.11 -18.92
N ALA A 370 -6.18 17.66 -18.09
CA ALA A 370 -7.56 17.99 -18.49
C ALA A 370 -7.59 19.03 -19.63
N GLY A 371 -6.77 20.07 -19.54
CA GLY A 371 -6.62 21.09 -20.57
C GLY A 371 -6.14 20.53 -21.92
N PHE A 372 -5.16 19.62 -21.91
CA PHE A 372 -4.68 18.96 -23.13
C PHE A 372 -5.74 18.06 -23.76
N THR A 373 -6.50 17.32 -22.95
CA THR A 373 -7.58 16.44 -23.43
C THR A 373 -8.70 17.26 -24.06
N ALA A 374 -9.11 18.38 -23.45
CA ALA A 374 -10.14 19.25 -23.98
C ALA A 374 -9.73 19.94 -25.31
N ARG A 375 -8.45 20.21 -25.51
CA ARG A 375 -7.94 20.72 -26.80
C ARG A 375 -7.98 19.66 -27.90
N LYS A 376 -7.64 18.40 -27.58
CA LYS A 376 -7.67 17.29 -28.53
C LYS A 376 -9.08 16.92 -29.01
N THR A 377 -10.11 17.17 -28.22
CA THR A 377 -11.52 16.92 -28.59
C THR A 377 -12.14 18.07 -29.38
N ARG A 378 -11.47 19.23 -29.46
CA ARG A 378 -11.92 20.41 -30.24
C ARG A 378 -11.20 20.57 -31.59
N ALA A 379 -10.11 19.82 -31.79
CA ALA A 379 -9.39 19.71 -33.05
C ALA A 379 -9.78 18.41 -33.77
#